data_536caaff6c3f927eadfff9ef831fd8c2
#
_entry.id   536caaff6c3f927eadfff9ef831fd8c2
#
_cell.length_a   1.000
_cell.length_b   1.000
_cell.length_c   1.000
_cell.angle_alpha   90.00
_cell.angle_beta   90.00
_cell.angle_gamma   90.00
#
_symmetry.space_group_name_H-M   'P 1'
#
loop_
_entity.id
_entity.type
_entity.pdbx_description
1 polymer ?
#
loop_
_entity_poly.entity_id
_entity_poly.type
_entity_poly.pdbx_seq_one_letter_code
_entity_poly.pdbx_strand_id
1 'polypeptide(L)'
;MHGCLAPEVIFPGDMVFKIPDNLSYAEGAMVEPLAVGMQGVTKAKIKPGQIALVMGCGPIGLVTGLSALAGGCSKVYIADILSEKLKMCKYYPDLIPIDLSLIHI
;
A
#
# COMPACT_ATOMS: atom_id res chain seq x y z
N MET A 1 -16.55 23.70 4.32
CA MET A 1 -16.08 22.38 4.81
C MET A 1 -14.84 22.61 5.65
N HIS A 2 -14.83 22.06 6.82
CA HIS A 2 -13.66 22.16 7.71
C HIS A 2 -12.84 20.87 7.58
N GLY A 3 -11.51 20.98 7.62
CA GLY A 3 -10.63 19.82 7.59
C GLY A 3 -10.64 19.04 8.90
N CYS A 4 -9.98 17.87 8.90
CA CYS A 4 -9.92 16.99 10.07
C CYS A 4 -8.72 17.27 10.98
N LEU A 5 -7.91 18.30 10.70
CA LEU A 5 -6.80 18.72 11.56
C LEU A 5 -7.34 19.56 12.72
N ALA A 6 -8.02 18.91 13.63
CA ALA A 6 -8.71 19.49 14.77
C ALA A 6 -8.79 18.48 15.92
N PRO A 7 -8.95 18.95 17.19
CA PRO A 7 -9.12 18.04 18.33
C PRO A 7 -10.34 17.12 18.21
N GLU A 8 -11.40 17.63 17.59
CA GLU A 8 -12.65 16.88 17.39
C GLU A 8 -13.22 17.20 16.02
N VAL A 9 -13.86 16.21 15.41
CA VAL A 9 -14.56 16.37 14.14
C VAL A 9 -15.94 15.72 14.25
N ILE A 10 -16.91 16.28 13.51
CA ILE A 10 -18.25 15.70 13.37
C ILE A 10 -18.29 15.01 12.00
N PHE A 11 -18.64 13.72 12.00
CA PHE A 11 -18.71 12.93 10.79
C PHE A 11 -19.96 12.03 10.82
N PRO A 12 -20.54 11.65 9.66
CA PRO A 12 -21.63 10.69 9.63
C PRO A 12 -21.23 9.38 10.29
N GLY A 13 -22.05 8.90 11.23
CA GLY A 13 -21.71 7.75 12.08
C GLY A 13 -21.53 6.43 11.32
N ASP A 14 -22.17 6.30 10.15
CA ASP A 14 -22.04 5.15 9.24
C ASP A 14 -20.71 5.14 8.47
N MET A 15 -19.96 6.24 8.51
CA MET A 15 -18.65 6.38 7.89
C MET A 15 -17.51 6.33 8.90
N VAL A 16 -17.80 6.08 10.18
CA VAL A 16 -16.80 6.05 11.26
C VAL A 16 -16.72 4.65 11.84
N PHE A 17 -15.50 4.14 11.93
CA PHE A 17 -15.22 2.81 12.46
C PHE A 17 -14.27 2.93 13.65
N LYS A 18 -14.62 2.26 14.75
CA LYS A 18 -13.74 2.18 15.90
C LYS A 18 -12.51 1.31 15.54
N ILE A 19 -11.31 1.82 15.76
CA ILE A 19 -10.11 1.00 15.66
C ILE A 19 -10.00 0.08 16.90
N PRO A 20 -9.46 -1.15 16.74
CA PRO A 20 -9.21 -2.04 17.87
C PRO A 20 -8.31 -1.39 18.93
N ASP A 21 -8.55 -1.72 20.21
CA ASP A 21 -7.83 -1.12 21.31
C ASP A 21 -6.30 -1.45 21.31
N ASN A 22 -5.91 -2.53 20.61
CA ASN A 22 -4.51 -2.94 20.46
C ASN A 22 -3.77 -2.25 19.30
N LEU A 23 -4.44 -1.38 18.53
CA LEU A 23 -3.81 -0.59 17.49
C LEU A 23 -3.42 0.80 18.01
N SER A 24 -2.21 1.24 17.68
CA SER A 24 -1.80 2.62 17.90
C SER A 24 -2.50 3.57 16.92
N TYR A 25 -2.50 4.85 17.21
CA TYR A 25 -3.04 5.86 16.27
C TYR A 25 -2.23 5.92 14.96
N ALA A 26 -0.92 5.69 15.01
CA ALA A 26 -0.09 5.61 13.81
C ALA A 26 -0.49 4.43 12.92
N GLU A 27 -0.71 3.26 13.51
CA GLU A 27 -1.20 2.09 12.79
C GLU A 27 -2.62 2.33 12.23
N GLY A 28 -3.50 2.94 13.03
CA GLY A 28 -4.84 3.30 12.59
C GLY A 28 -4.83 4.28 11.41
N ALA A 29 -3.92 5.24 11.40
CA ALA A 29 -3.75 6.18 10.29
C ALA A 29 -3.32 5.50 8.99
N MET A 30 -2.68 4.34 9.05
CA MET A 30 -2.26 3.58 7.87
C MET A 30 -3.42 2.82 7.21
N VAL A 31 -4.56 2.69 7.85
CA VAL A 31 -5.71 1.95 7.31
C VAL A 31 -6.21 2.59 6.01
N GLU A 32 -6.25 3.91 5.93
CA GLU A 32 -6.72 4.63 4.75
C GLU A 32 -5.82 4.33 3.52
N PRO A 33 -4.49 4.56 3.53
CA PRO A 33 -3.66 4.24 2.38
C PRO A 33 -3.64 2.73 2.06
N LEU A 34 -3.71 1.88 3.08
CA LEU A 34 -3.81 0.43 2.87
C LEU A 34 -5.10 0.06 2.13
N ALA A 35 -6.22 0.68 2.46
CA ALA A 35 -7.49 0.47 1.78
C ALA A 35 -7.41 0.83 0.28
N VAL A 36 -6.66 1.87 -0.08
CA VAL A 36 -6.40 2.23 -1.49
C VAL A 36 -5.64 1.10 -2.20
N GLY A 37 -4.59 0.57 -1.58
CA GLY A 37 -3.84 -0.57 -2.11
C GLY A 37 -4.70 -1.82 -2.29
N MET A 38 -5.51 -2.15 -1.30
CA MET A 38 -6.45 -3.28 -1.35
C MET A 38 -7.50 -3.11 -2.44
N GLN A 39 -8.01 -1.90 -2.64
CA GLN A 39 -8.95 -1.62 -3.72
C GLN A 39 -8.32 -1.84 -5.09
N GLY A 40 -7.06 -1.44 -5.28
CA GLY A 40 -6.30 -1.71 -6.50
C GLY A 40 -6.22 -3.20 -6.80
N VAL A 41 -5.88 -4.00 -5.80
CA VAL A 41 -5.80 -5.47 -5.89
C VAL A 41 -7.15 -6.10 -6.23
N THR A 42 -8.22 -5.62 -5.60
CA THR A 42 -9.58 -6.08 -5.87
C THR A 42 -9.99 -5.77 -7.32
N LYS A 43 -9.70 -4.56 -7.80
CA LYS A 43 -9.99 -4.16 -9.17
C LYS A 43 -9.18 -4.95 -10.20
N ALA A 44 -7.94 -5.30 -9.87
CA ALA A 44 -7.09 -6.13 -10.71
C ALA A 44 -7.55 -7.59 -10.76
N LYS A 45 -8.47 -8.00 -9.90
CA LYS A 45 -9.00 -9.37 -9.81
C LYS A 45 -7.89 -10.41 -9.65
N ILE A 46 -6.94 -10.12 -8.78
CA ILE A 46 -5.79 -11.01 -8.52
C ILE A 46 -6.27 -12.37 -8.04
N LYS A 47 -5.61 -13.40 -8.54
CA LYS A 47 -5.83 -14.80 -8.15
C LYS A 47 -4.57 -15.39 -7.52
N PRO A 48 -4.71 -16.35 -6.61
CA PRO A 48 -3.57 -17.01 -5.98
C PRO A 48 -2.56 -17.55 -7.00
N GLY A 49 -1.28 -17.38 -6.73
CA GLY A 49 -0.17 -17.84 -7.57
C GLY A 49 0.23 -16.88 -8.68
N GLN A 50 -0.53 -15.82 -8.94
CA GLN A 50 -0.17 -14.84 -9.95
C GLN A 50 1.04 -13.99 -9.53
N ILE A 51 1.66 -13.38 -10.52
CA ILE A 51 2.75 -12.41 -10.34
C ILE A 51 2.20 -11.03 -10.70
N ALA A 52 2.52 -10.04 -9.87
CA ALA A 52 2.10 -8.67 -10.10
C ALA A 52 3.29 -7.75 -10.35
N LEU A 53 3.06 -6.67 -11.07
CA LEU A 53 3.98 -5.56 -11.23
C LEU A 53 3.32 -4.29 -10.71
N VAL A 54 3.99 -3.61 -9.79
CA VAL A 54 3.57 -2.30 -9.28
C VAL A 54 4.54 -1.25 -9.80
N MET A 55 4.02 -0.23 -10.43
CA MET A 55 4.82 0.90 -10.93
C MET A 55 4.77 2.03 -9.90
N GLY A 56 5.91 2.32 -9.31
CA GLY A 56 6.08 3.29 -8.23
C GLY A 56 6.20 2.64 -6.86
N CYS A 57 7.28 2.97 -6.13
CA CYS A 57 7.57 2.46 -4.78
C CYS A 57 7.42 3.58 -3.73
N GLY A 58 6.42 4.42 -3.90
CA GLY A 58 5.97 5.33 -2.85
C GLY A 58 5.10 4.60 -1.82
N PRO A 59 4.54 5.32 -0.83
CA PRO A 59 3.68 4.68 0.19
C PRO A 59 2.51 3.89 -0.40
N ILE A 60 1.83 4.43 -1.40
CA ILE A 60 0.69 3.74 -2.05
C ILE A 60 1.17 2.53 -2.85
N GLY A 61 2.26 2.65 -3.60
CA GLY A 61 2.83 1.52 -4.35
C GLY A 61 3.23 0.39 -3.41
N LEU A 62 3.88 0.73 -2.29
CA LEU A 62 4.32 -0.24 -1.30
C LEU A 62 3.12 -1.00 -0.68
N VAL A 63 2.09 -0.29 -0.22
CA VAL A 63 0.91 -0.95 0.36
C VAL A 63 0.12 -1.73 -0.70
N THR A 64 0.13 -1.28 -1.96
CA THR A 64 -0.46 -2.03 -3.07
C THR A 64 0.27 -3.35 -3.30
N GLY A 65 1.60 -3.33 -3.31
CA GLY A 65 2.43 -4.53 -3.43
C GLY A 65 2.18 -5.52 -2.29
N LEU A 66 2.14 -5.02 -1.05
CA LEU A 66 1.84 -5.85 0.12
C LEU A 66 0.42 -6.41 0.07
N SER A 67 -0.55 -5.64 -0.38
CA SER A 67 -1.93 -6.10 -0.59
C SER A 67 -2.01 -7.18 -1.66
N ALA A 68 -1.21 -7.08 -2.72
CA ALA A 68 -1.14 -8.09 -3.78
C ALA A 68 -0.57 -9.42 -3.24
N LEU A 69 0.47 -9.36 -2.40
CA LEU A 69 0.98 -10.55 -1.71
C LEU A 69 -0.07 -11.17 -0.79
N ALA A 70 -0.76 -10.34 0.00
CA ALA A 70 -1.85 -10.80 0.87
C ALA A 70 -3.02 -11.39 0.07
N GLY A 71 -3.26 -10.90 -1.14
CA GLY A 71 -4.26 -11.42 -2.07
C GLY A 71 -3.88 -12.72 -2.77
N GLY A 72 -2.66 -13.21 -2.52
CA GLY A 72 -2.21 -14.52 -3.01
C GLY A 72 -1.19 -14.49 -4.14
N CYS A 73 -0.69 -13.31 -4.55
CA CYS A 73 0.42 -13.26 -5.50
C CYS A 73 1.64 -14.01 -4.93
N SER A 74 2.28 -14.81 -5.78
CA SER A 74 3.51 -15.52 -5.40
C SER A 74 4.72 -14.59 -5.34
N LYS A 75 4.73 -13.55 -6.16
CA LYS A 75 5.76 -12.49 -6.22
C LYS A 75 5.12 -11.19 -6.66
N VAL A 76 5.70 -10.09 -6.20
CA VAL A 76 5.37 -8.76 -6.71
C VAL A 76 6.67 -8.06 -7.10
N TYR A 77 6.76 -7.68 -8.35
CA TYR A 77 7.80 -6.76 -8.80
C TYR A 77 7.32 -5.34 -8.53
N ILE A 78 8.19 -4.52 -7.94
CA ILE A 78 7.91 -3.12 -7.66
C ILE A 78 9.01 -2.26 -8.28
N ALA A 79 8.63 -1.34 -9.14
CA ALA A 79 9.55 -0.56 -9.94
C ALA A 79 9.50 0.92 -9.58
N ASP A 80 10.65 1.56 -9.54
CA ASP A 80 10.76 3.01 -9.35
C ASP A 80 12.02 3.54 -10.04
N ILE A 81 12.02 4.82 -10.37
CA ILE A 81 13.19 5.52 -10.88
C ILE A 81 14.11 6.00 -9.74
N LEU A 82 13.61 6.03 -8.52
CA LEU A 82 14.36 6.44 -7.34
C LEU A 82 14.78 5.21 -6.53
N SER A 83 16.03 4.81 -6.68
CA SER A 83 16.59 3.65 -5.98
C SER A 83 16.44 3.74 -4.46
N GLU A 84 16.43 4.94 -3.91
CA GLU A 84 16.23 5.18 -2.47
C GLU A 84 14.90 4.63 -1.96
N LYS A 85 13.83 4.79 -2.75
CA LYS A 85 12.51 4.27 -2.39
C LYS A 85 12.46 2.75 -2.40
N LEU A 86 13.23 2.11 -3.27
CA LEU A 86 13.28 0.65 -3.40
C LEU A 86 13.95 -0.03 -2.19
N LYS A 87 14.68 0.72 -1.37
CA LYS A 87 15.33 0.16 -0.17
C LYS A 87 14.34 -0.44 0.82
N MET A 88 13.09 -0.01 0.83
CA MET A 88 12.06 -0.59 1.68
C MET A 88 11.75 -2.04 1.35
N CYS A 89 12.02 -2.47 0.12
CA CYS A 89 11.76 -3.85 -0.32
C CYS A 89 12.59 -4.87 0.45
N LYS A 90 13.72 -4.48 1.05
CA LYS A 90 14.57 -5.38 1.84
C LYS A 90 13.84 -6.00 3.03
N TYR A 91 12.79 -5.37 3.54
CA TYR A 91 11.99 -5.88 4.64
C TYR A 91 10.92 -6.91 4.21
N TYR A 92 10.72 -7.06 2.89
CA TYR A 92 9.66 -7.89 2.32
C TYR A 92 10.24 -8.74 1.19
N PRO A 93 10.69 -9.98 1.47
CA PRO A 93 11.42 -10.81 0.49
C PRO A 93 10.68 -11.08 -0.82
N ASP A 94 9.35 -11.09 -0.78
CA ASP A 94 8.52 -11.34 -1.97
C ASP A 94 8.19 -10.08 -2.77
N LEU A 95 8.61 -8.89 -2.29
CA LEU A 95 8.66 -7.66 -3.07
C LEU A 95 10.02 -7.57 -3.76
N ILE A 96 10.03 -7.71 -5.08
CA ILE A 96 11.26 -7.72 -5.87
C ILE A 96 11.45 -6.33 -6.50
N PRO A 97 12.47 -5.56 -6.07
CA PRO A 97 12.68 -4.22 -6.60
C PRO A 97 13.22 -4.24 -8.04
N ILE A 98 12.73 -3.33 -8.86
CA ILE A 98 13.25 -3.03 -10.20
C ILE A 98 13.65 -1.57 -10.25
N ASP A 99 14.93 -1.31 -10.41
CA ASP A 99 15.48 0.04 -10.53
C ASP A 99 15.41 0.49 -11.98
N LEU A 100 14.47 1.38 -12.29
CA LEU A 100 14.25 1.89 -13.63
C LEU A 100 15.27 2.99 -14.01
N SER A 101 16.04 3.52 -13.07
CA SER A 101 17.09 4.50 -13.35
C SER A 101 18.20 3.92 -14.21
N LEU A 102 18.33 2.58 -14.22
CA LEU A 102 19.33 1.85 -14.99
C LEU A 102 18.86 1.51 -16.41
N ILE A 103 17.61 1.83 -16.76
CA ILE A 103 17.06 1.55 -18.07
C ILE A 103 17.26 2.79 -18.95
N HIS A 104 18.06 2.65 -20.00
CA HIS A 104 18.19 3.66 -21.04
C HIS A 104 17.09 3.44 -22.08
N ILE A 105 16.22 4.43 -22.17
CA ILE A 105 15.15 4.46 -23.15
C ILE A 105 15.59 5.31 -24.35
#